data_6828737767953debe4a426384671986e
#
_entry.id   6828737767953debe4a426384671986e
#
_cell.length_a   1.000
_cell.length_b   1.000
_cell.length_c   1.000
_cell.angle_alpha   90.00
_cell.angle_beta   90.00
_cell.angle_gamma   90.00
#
_symmetry.space_group_name_H-M   'P 1'
#
loop_
_entity.id
_entity.type
_entity.pdbx_description
1 polymer ?
#
loop_
_entity_poly.entity_id
_entity_poly.type
_entity_poly.pdbx_seq_one_letter_code
_entity_poly.pdbx_strand_id
1 'polypeptide(L)'
;TSRGNSLKLTGEKKFTQPAKARFEMMVRYLREHQELSVQTVEDLLGGENPFEVRIPVNGDLSNTLLFGRDGRPIKAKTRNQKRLVEICETSDIVFAVGPAGTGKTYTAVAIAVRALKNKLIKKIVLTRPAVEAGENLGFLPGDLKEKVDPYLRPLYDALDDMLPMDKLQFFMDNRVI
;
A
#
# COMPACT_ATOMS: atom_id res chain seq x y z
N THR A 1 14.53 23.03 -25.59
CA THR A 1 15.79 22.53 -26.17
C THR A 1 16.56 21.76 -25.10
N SER A 2 16.99 20.55 -25.42
CA SER A 2 17.83 19.71 -24.55
C SER A 2 19.30 19.79 -24.96
N ARG A 3 20.22 19.84 -24.01
CA ARG A 3 21.67 19.80 -24.27
C ARG A 3 22.34 19.05 -23.09
N GLY A 4 22.86 17.86 -23.34
CA GLY A 4 23.39 16.99 -22.28
C GLY A 4 22.34 16.68 -21.21
N ASN A 5 22.67 16.90 -19.94
CA ASN A 5 21.78 16.65 -18.79
C ASN A 5 20.85 17.82 -18.43
N SER A 6 20.73 18.82 -19.31
CA SER A 6 19.89 20.00 -19.06
C SER A 6 18.78 20.17 -20.09
N LEU A 7 17.59 20.46 -19.61
CA LEU A 7 16.40 20.76 -20.39
C LEU A 7 16.01 22.21 -20.15
N LYS A 8 16.02 23.04 -21.24
CA LYS A 8 15.58 24.43 -21.16
C LYS A 8 14.17 24.58 -21.72
N LEU A 9 13.23 25.02 -20.89
CA LEU A 9 11.88 25.39 -21.29
C LEU A 9 11.80 26.90 -21.50
N THR A 10 11.27 27.34 -22.67
CA THR A 10 11.14 28.74 -23.03
C THR A 10 9.70 29.00 -23.48
N GLY A 11 9.08 30.03 -22.94
CA GLY A 11 7.69 30.39 -23.22
C GLY A 11 7.05 31.19 -22.09
N GLU A 12 5.76 31.45 -22.18
CA GLU A 12 5.01 32.13 -21.13
C GLU A 12 4.92 31.27 -19.86
N LYS A 13 5.00 31.90 -18.68
CA LYS A 13 5.00 31.24 -17.39
C LYS A 13 3.82 30.27 -17.20
N LYS A 14 2.63 30.62 -17.70
CA LYS A 14 1.43 29.80 -17.59
C LYS A 14 1.55 28.41 -18.26
N PHE A 15 2.43 28.28 -19.27
CA PHE A 15 2.69 27.02 -19.97
C PHE A 15 3.99 26.36 -19.50
N THR A 16 5.01 27.13 -19.18
CA THR A 16 6.33 26.59 -18.78
C THR A 16 6.32 26.03 -17.36
N GLN A 17 5.54 26.59 -16.44
CA GLN A 17 5.43 26.06 -15.07
C GLN A 17 4.80 24.66 -15.01
N PRO A 18 3.62 24.39 -15.63
CA PRO A 18 3.07 23.03 -15.68
C PRO A 18 3.99 22.04 -16.41
N ALA A 19 4.61 22.47 -17.51
CA ALA A 19 5.55 21.63 -18.24
C ALA A 19 6.76 21.24 -17.38
N LYS A 20 7.33 22.19 -16.62
CA LYS A 20 8.43 21.95 -15.69
C LYS A 20 8.04 20.90 -14.64
N ALA A 21 6.88 21.04 -14.00
CA ALA A 21 6.39 20.11 -13.01
C ALA A 21 6.24 18.68 -13.57
N ARG A 22 5.76 18.54 -14.82
CA ARG A 22 5.64 17.23 -15.49
C ARG A 22 7.02 16.61 -15.75
N PHE A 23 7.99 17.38 -16.21
CA PHE A 23 9.36 16.87 -16.40
C PHE A 23 10.04 16.48 -15.08
N GLU A 24 9.83 17.24 -14.02
CA GLU A 24 10.34 16.89 -12.69
C GLU A 24 9.73 15.57 -12.19
N MET A 25 8.43 15.33 -12.45
CA MET A 25 7.78 14.05 -12.16
C MET A 25 8.36 12.90 -13.00
N MET A 26 8.62 13.10 -14.29
CA MET A 26 9.26 12.08 -15.15
C MET A 26 10.65 11.70 -14.63
N VAL A 27 11.45 12.69 -14.24
CA VAL A 27 12.79 12.45 -13.67
C VAL A 27 12.70 11.71 -12.36
N ARG A 28 11.73 12.05 -11.52
CA ARG A 28 11.49 11.35 -10.26
C ARG A 28 11.07 9.90 -10.50
N TYR A 29 10.13 9.67 -11.40
CA TYR A 29 9.66 8.34 -11.77
C TYR A 29 10.82 7.47 -12.30
N LEU A 30 11.67 8.01 -13.17
CA LEU A 30 12.83 7.32 -13.70
C LEU A 30 13.85 6.94 -12.62
N ARG A 31 14.03 7.79 -11.60
CA ARG A 31 14.92 7.49 -10.46
C ARG A 31 14.37 6.39 -9.55
N GLU A 32 13.05 6.32 -9.39
CA GLU A 32 12.41 5.34 -8.51
C GLU A 32 12.19 3.98 -9.19
N HIS A 33 11.96 3.96 -10.51
CA HIS A 33 11.57 2.75 -11.27
C HIS A 33 12.60 2.31 -12.32
N GLN A 34 13.69 3.07 -12.50
CA GLN A 34 14.78 2.84 -13.46
C GLN A 34 14.35 2.76 -14.94
N GLU A 35 13.07 2.80 -15.25
CA GLU A 35 12.52 2.70 -16.60
C GLU A 35 11.34 3.67 -16.77
N LEU A 36 11.24 4.28 -17.95
CA LEU A 36 10.16 5.20 -18.30
C LEU A 36 9.54 4.73 -19.62
N SER A 37 8.37 4.09 -19.56
CA SER A 37 7.66 3.64 -20.74
C SER A 37 7.03 4.82 -21.51
N VAL A 38 6.79 4.63 -22.81
CA VAL A 38 6.09 5.63 -23.64
C VAL A 38 4.72 5.95 -23.07
N GLN A 39 3.99 4.93 -22.61
CA GLN A 39 2.67 5.10 -22.00
C GLN A 39 2.74 5.97 -20.73
N THR A 40 3.74 5.76 -19.88
CA THR A 40 3.95 6.58 -18.67
C THR A 40 4.26 8.04 -19.02
N VAL A 41 5.00 8.26 -20.10
CA VAL A 41 5.27 9.64 -20.60
C VAL A 41 3.99 10.31 -21.09
N GLU A 42 3.16 9.60 -21.86
CA GLU A 42 1.87 10.11 -22.35
C GLU A 42 0.92 10.46 -21.21
N ASP A 43 0.82 9.57 -20.22
CA ASP A 43 0.02 9.77 -19.01
C ASP A 43 0.47 11.04 -18.24
N LEU A 44 1.77 11.21 -18.05
CA LEU A 44 2.36 12.38 -17.40
C LEU A 44 2.15 13.66 -18.20
N LEU A 45 2.22 13.59 -19.52
CA LEU A 45 1.94 14.72 -20.41
C LEU A 45 0.45 15.07 -20.42
N GLY A 46 -0.43 14.06 -20.29
CA GLY A 46 -1.87 14.22 -20.11
C GLY A 46 -2.27 14.88 -18.79
N GLY A 47 -1.32 15.04 -17.86
CA GLY A 47 -1.57 15.61 -16.53
C GLY A 47 -1.89 14.56 -15.47
N GLU A 48 -1.78 13.28 -15.81
CA GLU A 48 -1.91 12.19 -14.85
C GLU A 48 -0.65 12.10 -13.97
N ASN A 49 -0.85 11.93 -12.68
CA ASN A 49 0.24 11.77 -11.73
C ASN A 49 0.45 10.27 -11.48
N PRO A 50 1.54 9.65 -11.93
CA PRO A 50 1.77 8.21 -11.72
C PRO A 50 2.06 7.86 -10.25
N PHE A 51 2.29 8.88 -9.40
CA PHE A 51 2.40 8.73 -7.95
C PHE A 51 1.05 8.89 -7.25
N GLU A 52 0.05 9.44 -7.94
CA GLU A 52 -1.34 9.36 -7.52
C GLU A 52 -1.87 8.00 -7.92
N VAL A 53 -2.38 7.28 -6.94
CA VAL A 53 -3.07 6.02 -7.19
C VAL A 53 -4.18 6.31 -8.19
N ARG A 54 -4.09 5.73 -9.41
CA ARG A 54 -5.15 5.87 -10.43
C ARG A 54 -6.45 5.37 -9.84
N ILE A 55 -7.31 6.30 -9.49
CA ILE A 55 -8.67 6.01 -9.10
C ILE A 55 -9.43 5.76 -10.40
N PRO A 56 -9.91 4.54 -10.68
CA PRO A 56 -10.75 4.30 -11.86
C PRO A 56 -11.98 5.18 -11.75
N VAL A 57 -12.18 6.09 -12.71
CA VAL A 57 -13.25 7.10 -12.70
C VAL A 57 -14.66 6.50 -12.79
N ASN A 58 -14.80 5.19 -13.03
CA ASN A 58 -16.08 4.49 -13.24
C ASN A 58 -16.44 3.46 -12.15
N GLY A 59 -15.93 3.57 -10.94
CA GLY A 59 -16.30 2.71 -9.82
C GLY A 59 -16.64 3.53 -8.58
N ASP A 60 -17.64 3.08 -7.82
CA ASP A 60 -17.91 3.61 -6.48
C ASP A 60 -16.67 3.45 -5.58
N LEU A 61 -15.91 4.53 -5.44
CA LEU A 61 -14.65 4.59 -4.68
C LEU A 61 -14.87 4.89 -3.20
N SER A 62 -16.10 5.18 -2.82
CA SER A 62 -16.46 5.63 -1.48
C SER A 62 -16.00 4.68 -0.35
N ASN A 63 -15.61 3.46 -0.70
CA ASN A 63 -15.20 2.43 0.27
C ASN A 63 -13.83 1.81 -0.05
N THR A 64 -13.05 2.41 -0.97
CA THR A 64 -11.72 1.90 -1.34
C THR A 64 -10.72 2.29 -0.27
N LEU A 65 -10.04 1.30 0.30
CA LEU A 65 -9.00 1.49 1.31
C LEU A 65 -7.65 1.79 0.67
N LEU A 66 -7.29 0.98 -0.32
CA LEU A 66 -6.05 1.10 -1.10
C LEU A 66 -6.17 0.28 -2.38
N PHE A 67 -5.18 0.38 -3.26
CA PHE A 67 -5.02 -0.50 -4.41
C PHE A 67 -3.99 -1.56 -4.11
N GLY A 68 -4.34 -2.80 -4.40
CA GLY A 68 -3.49 -3.97 -4.23
C GLY A 68 -2.32 -4.02 -5.22
N ARG A 69 -1.51 -5.06 -5.11
CA ARG A 69 -0.35 -5.32 -5.96
C ARG A 69 -0.71 -5.38 -7.46
N ASP A 70 -1.87 -5.95 -7.76
CA ASP A 70 -2.42 -6.12 -9.11
C ASP A 70 -3.21 -4.90 -9.63
N GLY A 71 -3.19 -3.79 -8.90
CA GLY A 71 -3.94 -2.57 -9.22
C GLY A 71 -5.44 -2.64 -8.92
N ARG A 72 -5.94 -3.75 -8.36
CA ARG A 72 -7.35 -3.86 -7.99
C ARG A 72 -7.66 -3.12 -6.69
N PRO A 73 -8.83 -2.47 -6.60
CA PRO A 73 -9.21 -1.75 -5.39
C PRO A 73 -9.55 -2.73 -4.26
N ILE A 74 -8.89 -2.58 -3.13
CA ILE A 74 -9.22 -3.24 -1.87
C ILE A 74 -10.22 -2.37 -1.15
N LYS A 75 -11.42 -2.90 -0.93
CA LYS A 75 -12.58 -2.14 -0.43
C LYS A 75 -13.10 -2.70 0.88
N ALA A 76 -13.63 -1.82 1.72
CA ALA A 76 -14.51 -2.20 2.83
C ALA A 76 -15.88 -2.62 2.25
N LYS A 77 -16.11 -3.93 2.14
CA LYS A 77 -17.28 -4.51 1.44
C LYS A 77 -18.54 -4.49 2.31
N THR A 78 -18.40 -4.72 3.60
CA THR A 78 -19.55 -4.82 4.53
C THR A 78 -19.70 -3.57 5.37
N ARG A 79 -20.91 -3.35 5.93
CA ARG A 79 -21.19 -2.24 6.84
C ARG A 79 -20.23 -2.23 8.04
N ASN A 80 -19.94 -3.39 8.60
CA ASN A 80 -19.06 -3.51 9.76
C ASN A 80 -17.59 -3.23 9.41
N GLN A 81 -17.13 -3.61 8.20
CA GLN A 81 -15.80 -3.25 7.73
C GLN A 81 -15.66 -1.74 7.53
N LYS A 82 -16.69 -1.08 6.97
CA LYS A 82 -16.72 0.39 6.84
C LYS A 82 -16.65 1.06 8.20
N ARG A 83 -17.47 0.60 9.15
CA ARG A 83 -17.46 1.10 10.52
C ARG A 83 -16.10 0.90 11.20
N LEU A 84 -15.42 -0.24 10.96
CA LEU A 84 -14.08 -0.48 11.47
C LEU A 84 -13.10 0.58 10.96
N VAL A 85 -13.16 0.90 9.66
CA VAL A 85 -12.31 1.94 9.04
C VAL A 85 -12.55 3.30 9.70
N GLU A 86 -13.81 3.71 9.83
CA GLU A 86 -14.21 4.99 10.43
C GLU A 86 -13.74 5.11 11.89
N ILE A 87 -13.89 4.04 12.66
CA ILE A 87 -13.46 4.03 14.08
C ILE A 87 -11.92 4.11 14.18
N CYS A 88 -11.19 3.43 13.31
CA CYS A 88 -9.71 3.49 13.29
C CYS A 88 -9.16 4.88 12.95
N GLU A 89 -9.94 5.76 12.32
CA GLU A 89 -9.52 7.13 12.02
C GLU A 89 -9.62 8.07 13.25
N THR A 90 -10.42 7.69 14.24
CA THR A 90 -10.73 8.55 15.39
C THR A 90 -10.34 7.95 16.74
N SER A 91 -9.87 6.71 16.78
CA SER A 91 -9.58 5.99 18.02
C SER A 91 -8.16 5.41 18.00
N ASP A 92 -7.46 5.53 19.13
CA ASP A 92 -6.10 5.01 19.30
C ASP A 92 -6.07 3.47 19.43
N ILE A 93 -7.12 2.88 20.01
CA ILE A 93 -7.24 1.42 20.18
C ILE A 93 -8.63 0.99 19.70
N VAL A 94 -8.66 -0.03 18.86
CA VAL A 94 -9.90 -0.58 18.31
C VAL A 94 -9.92 -2.11 18.43
N PHE A 95 -11.03 -2.64 18.93
CA PHE A 95 -11.29 -4.07 19.01
C PHE A 95 -12.29 -4.50 17.94
N ALA A 96 -11.87 -5.39 17.03
CA ALA A 96 -12.73 -5.99 16.01
C ALA A 96 -13.11 -7.41 16.39
N VAL A 97 -14.33 -7.61 16.85
CA VAL A 97 -14.86 -8.92 17.28
C VAL A 97 -15.88 -9.42 16.26
N GLY A 98 -15.86 -10.72 15.96
CA GLY A 98 -16.81 -11.33 15.05
C GLY A 98 -16.37 -12.72 14.59
N PRO A 99 -17.23 -13.47 13.87
CA PRO A 99 -16.94 -14.82 13.38
C PRO A 99 -15.72 -14.88 12.45
N ALA A 100 -15.14 -16.07 12.29
CA ALA A 100 -14.09 -16.31 11.32
C ALA A 100 -14.54 -15.98 9.88
N GLY A 101 -13.61 -15.65 9.00
CA GLY A 101 -13.89 -15.37 7.58
C GLY A 101 -14.55 -14.02 7.28
N THR A 102 -14.86 -13.18 8.28
CA THR A 102 -15.48 -11.85 8.07
C THR A 102 -14.51 -10.76 7.60
N GLY A 103 -13.23 -11.08 7.39
CA GLY A 103 -12.21 -10.17 6.88
C GLY A 103 -11.62 -9.20 7.92
N LYS A 104 -11.77 -9.46 9.22
CA LYS A 104 -11.25 -8.59 10.29
C LYS A 104 -9.76 -8.31 10.12
N THR A 105 -8.96 -9.37 10.08
CA THR A 105 -7.49 -9.28 9.91
C THR A 105 -7.12 -8.58 8.60
N TYR A 106 -7.73 -8.98 7.50
CA TYR A 106 -7.47 -8.40 6.18
C TYR A 106 -7.78 -6.89 6.14
N THR A 107 -8.91 -6.48 6.71
CA THR A 107 -9.29 -5.05 6.79
C THR A 107 -8.34 -4.27 7.70
N ALA A 108 -7.93 -4.84 8.83
CA ALA A 108 -6.98 -4.20 9.74
C ALA A 108 -5.60 -3.99 9.07
N VAL A 109 -5.09 -5.01 8.36
CA VAL A 109 -3.85 -4.89 7.58
C VAL A 109 -3.99 -3.83 6.48
N ALA A 110 -5.14 -3.80 5.78
CA ALA A 110 -5.38 -2.79 4.74
C ALA A 110 -5.37 -1.36 5.31
N ILE A 111 -5.96 -1.13 6.48
CA ILE A 111 -5.93 0.17 7.17
C ILE A 111 -4.48 0.55 7.52
N ALA A 112 -3.70 -0.38 8.07
CA ALA A 112 -2.30 -0.15 8.45
C ALA A 112 -1.42 0.17 7.22
N VAL A 113 -1.56 -0.61 6.13
CA VAL A 113 -0.83 -0.38 4.88
C VAL A 113 -1.23 0.96 4.25
N ARG A 114 -2.52 1.33 4.28
CA ARG A 114 -2.99 2.65 3.84
C ARG A 114 -2.32 3.77 4.62
N ALA A 115 -2.27 3.65 5.95
CA ALA A 115 -1.63 4.64 6.81
C ALA A 115 -0.12 4.75 6.54
N LEU A 116 0.57 3.63 6.30
CA LEU A 116 1.98 3.60 5.92
C LEU A 116 2.22 4.25 4.55
N LYS A 117 1.42 3.88 3.52
CA LYS A 117 1.50 4.48 2.18
C LYS A 117 1.27 6.00 2.21
N ASN A 118 0.36 6.46 3.05
CA ASN A 118 0.06 7.88 3.25
C ASN A 118 1.04 8.59 4.20
N LYS A 119 2.08 7.90 4.68
CA LYS A 119 3.10 8.44 5.62
C LYS A 119 2.51 8.96 6.93
N LEU A 120 1.34 8.49 7.33
CA LEU A 120 0.71 8.79 8.63
C LEU A 120 1.40 8.05 9.77
N ILE A 121 1.99 6.89 9.49
CA ILE A 121 2.78 6.08 10.41
C ILE A 121 4.14 5.76 9.82
N LYS A 122 5.11 5.46 10.68
CA LYS A 122 6.48 5.12 10.28
C LYS A 122 6.73 3.62 10.24
N LYS A 123 5.90 2.84 10.96
CA LYS A 123 6.12 1.41 11.18
C LYS A 123 4.79 0.70 11.41
N ILE A 124 4.69 -0.54 10.92
CA ILE A 124 3.62 -1.48 11.26
C ILE A 124 4.23 -2.55 12.17
N VAL A 125 3.57 -2.85 13.26
CA VAL A 125 3.93 -3.97 14.13
C VAL A 125 2.82 -4.99 14.07
N LEU A 126 3.14 -6.19 13.58
CA LEU A 126 2.23 -7.31 13.52
C LEU A 126 2.49 -8.23 14.72
N THR A 127 1.45 -8.57 15.43
CA THR A 127 1.54 -9.51 16.54
C THR A 127 0.36 -10.46 16.51
N ARG A 128 0.62 -11.72 16.82
CA ARG A 128 -0.39 -12.76 16.98
C ARG A 128 0.06 -13.75 18.03
N PRO A 129 -0.82 -14.22 18.94
CA PRO A 129 -0.49 -15.32 19.82
C PRO A 129 -0.03 -16.54 19.01
N ALA A 130 1.06 -17.15 19.43
CA ALA A 130 1.63 -18.34 18.78
C ALA A 130 0.84 -19.62 19.09
N VAL A 131 -0.10 -19.54 20.02
CA VAL A 131 -0.99 -20.66 20.43
C VAL A 131 -2.41 -20.15 20.53
N GLU A 132 -3.36 -20.91 20.02
CA GLU A 132 -4.77 -20.73 20.35
C GLU A 132 -5.04 -21.26 21.75
N ALA A 133 -6.09 -20.75 22.42
CA ALA A 133 -6.43 -21.17 23.77
C ALA A 133 -6.73 -22.70 23.78
N GLY A 134 -5.86 -23.46 24.41
CA GLY A 134 -5.98 -24.92 24.49
C GLY A 134 -5.03 -25.74 23.60
N GLU A 135 -4.26 -25.08 22.70
CA GLU A 135 -3.23 -25.77 21.90
C GLU A 135 -1.84 -25.68 22.54
N ASN A 136 -1.09 -26.79 22.47
CA ASN A 136 0.30 -26.82 22.89
C ASN A 136 1.24 -26.74 21.68
N LEU A 137 2.12 -25.76 21.66
CA LEU A 137 3.20 -25.62 20.66
C LEU A 137 4.07 -26.88 20.47
N GLY A 138 4.05 -27.80 21.44
CA GLY A 138 4.77 -29.05 21.38
C GLY A 138 4.33 -30.02 20.28
N PHE A 139 3.14 -29.84 19.69
CA PHE A 139 2.63 -30.70 18.63
C PHE A 139 3.17 -30.38 17.22
N LEU A 140 3.72 -29.17 17.00
CA LEU A 140 4.30 -28.82 15.70
C LEU A 140 5.78 -29.20 15.64
N PRO A 141 6.24 -29.92 14.61
CA PRO A 141 7.65 -30.20 14.40
C PRO A 141 8.40 -28.90 14.00
N GLY A 142 9.68 -28.82 14.36
CA GLY A 142 10.54 -27.71 14.02
C GLY A 142 10.94 -26.81 15.19
N ASP A 143 11.75 -25.80 14.91
CA ASP A 143 12.16 -24.81 15.90
C ASP A 143 11.04 -23.78 16.19
N LEU A 144 11.28 -22.87 17.14
CA LEU A 144 10.27 -21.90 17.57
C LEU A 144 9.77 -21.02 16.40
N LYS A 145 10.63 -20.68 15.46
CA LYS A 145 10.29 -19.84 14.30
C LYS A 145 9.39 -20.59 13.33
N GLU A 146 9.71 -21.84 13.02
CA GLU A 146 8.90 -22.70 12.15
C GLU A 146 7.52 -22.98 12.76
N LYS A 147 7.43 -23.08 14.08
CA LYS A 147 6.16 -23.29 14.80
C LYS A 147 5.25 -22.07 14.80
N VAL A 148 5.81 -20.86 14.73
CA VAL A 148 5.06 -19.59 14.74
C VAL A 148 4.63 -19.17 13.34
N ASP A 149 5.37 -19.57 12.31
CA ASP A 149 5.15 -19.17 10.92
C ASP A 149 3.72 -19.42 10.41
N PRO A 150 3.07 -20.57 10.65
CA PRO A 150 1.69 -20.79 10.23
C PRO A 150 0.68 -19.79 10.80
N TYR A 151 0.92 -19.28 12.00
CA TYR A 151 0.03 -18.32 12.66
C TYR A 151 0.19 -16.91 12.07
N LEU A 152 1.36 -16.55 11.55
CA LEU A 152 1.62 -15.26 10.90
C LEU A 152 1.23 -15.27 9.42
N ARG A 153 1.11 -16.43 8.79
CA ARG A 153 0.84 -16.58 7.36
C ARG A 153 -0.35 -15.75 6.86
N PRO A 154 -1.52 -15.71 7.53
CA PRO A 154 -2.64 -14.87 7.08
C PRO A 154 -2.34 -13.37 7.07
N LEU A 155 -1.37 -12.90 7.88
CA LEU A 155 -0.91 -11.52 7.88
C LEU A 155 0.01 -11.25 6.68
N TYR A 156 0.93 -12.16 6.39
CA TYR A 156 1.82 -12.08 5.23
C TYR A 156 1.04 -12.18 3.92
N ASP A 157 0.08 -13.10 3.81
CA ASP A 157 -0.79 -13.23 2.64
C ASP A 157 -1.56 -11.92 2.37
N ALA A 158 -2.06 -11.27 3.42
CA ALA A 158 -2.73 -9.99 3.29
C ALA A 158 -1.78 -8.87 2.83
N LEU A 159 -0.54 -8.85 3.34
CA LEU A 159 0.48 -7.87 2.92
C LEU A 159 0.89 -8.08 1.46
N ASP A 160 1.02 -9.33 1.02
CA ASP A 160 1.36 -9.71 -0.37
C ASP A 160 0.30 -9.24 -1.37
N ASP A 161 -0.97 -9.28 -1.00
CA ASP A 161 -2.05 -8.72 -1.82
C ASP A 161 -1.97 -7.20 -1.97
N MET A 162 -1.41 -6.52 -0.97
CA MET A 162 -1.47 -5.05 -0.82
C MET A 162 -0.20 -4.33 -1.26
N LEU A 163 0.93 -5.02 -1.28
CA LEU A 163 2.25 -4.46 -1.56
C LEU A 163 2.95 -5.26 -2.67
N PRO A 164 3.66 -4.61 -3.60
CA PRO A 164 4.61 -5.29 -4.47
C PRO A 164 5.65 -6.06 -3.66
N MET A 165 6.07 -7.24 -4.15
CA MET A 165 6.93 -8.15 -3.40
C MET A 165 8.28 -7.52 -3.04
N ASP A 166 8.87 -6.75 -3.94
CA ASP A 166 10.11 -5.98 -3.73
C ASP A 166 9.96 -4.94 -2.61
N LYS A 167 8.83 -4.24 -2.57
CA LYS A 167 8.53 -3.28 -1.49
C LYS A 167 8.25 -3.96 -0.16
N LEU A 168 7.54 -5.09 -0.16
CA LEU A 168 7.29 -5.86 1.05
C LEU A 168 8.61 -6.35 1.64
N GLN A 169 9.48 -6.95 0.82
CA GLN A 169 10.80 -7.40 1.26
C GLN A 169 11.63 -6.24 1.81
N PHE A 170 11.68 -5.11 1.10
CA PHE A 170 12.36 -3.91 1.57
C PHE A 170 11.85 -3.43 2.94
N PHE A 171 10.53 -3.43 3.15
CA PHE A 171 9.96 -3.01 4.43
C PHE A 171 10.27 -3.98 5.57
N MET A 172 10.29 -5.28 5.29
CA MET A 172 10.69 -6.30 6.27
C MET A 172 12.17 -6.19 6.63
N ASP A 173 13.07 -6.07 5.65
CA ASP A 173 14.51 -5.94 5.86
C ASP A 173 14.89 -4.68 6.64
N ASN A 174 14.15 -3.59 6.42
CA ASN A 174 14.34 -2.32 7.12
C ASN A 174 13.51 -2.19 8.41
N ARG A 175 12.84 -3.26 8.83
CA ARG A 175 12.01 -3.29 10.06
C ARG A 175 10.92 -2.21 10.07
N VAL A 176 10.37 -1.91 8.91
CA VAL A 176 9.20 -1.02 8.75
C VAL A 176 7.91 -1.82 8.93
N ILE A 177 7.95 -3.12 8.64
CA ILE A 177 6.90 -4.09 8.96
C ILE A 177 7.53 -5.22 9.76
#